data_3ba3463d7fa6cf6f1c2391f4cde880ec
#
_entry.id   3ba3463d7fa6cf6f1c2391f4cde880ec
#
_cell.length_a   1.000
_cell.length_b   1.000
_cell.length_c   1.000
_cell.angle_alpha   90.00
_cell.angle_beta   90.00
_cell.angle_gamma   90.00
#
_symmetry.space_group_name_H-M   'P 1'
#
loop_
_entity.id
_entity.type
_entity.pdbx_description
1 polymer ?
#
loop_
_entity_poly.entity_id
_entity_poly.type
_entity_poly.pdbx_seq_one_letter_code
_entity_poly.pdbx_strand_id
1 'polypeptide(L)'
;MAITQERKNELINEFKTHENDTGSPEVQIAVLTAEINSLNDHLRTHKKDHHSRRGLLKMVGKRRNLLTYLRNKDVTRYRQLIEKLGLRR
;
A
#
# COMPACT_ATOMS: atom_id res chain seq x y z
N MET A 1 -7.94 11.50 -1.71
CA MET A 1 -6.77 11.67 -2.59
C MET A 1 -6.30 10.32 -3.06
N ALA A 2 -6.60 9.99 -4.27
CA ALA A 2 -6.14 8.75 -4.87
C ALA A 2 -4.89 9.03 -5.72
N ILE A 3 -4.05 8.00 -5.88
CA ILE A 3 -2.92 8.11 -6.80
C ILE A 3 -3.45 8.06 -8.23
N THR A 4 -2.65 8.55 -9.16
CA THR A 4 -3.04 8.54 -10.58
C THR A 4 -3.06 7.10 -11.11
N GLN A 5 -3.82 6.87 -12.17
CA GLN A 5 -3.83 5.56 -12.82
C GLN A 5 -2.44 5.20 -13.34
N GLU A 6 -1.72 6.16 -13.84
CA GLU A 6 -0.36 5.97 -14.33
C GLU A 6 0.57 5.47 -13.22
N ARG A 7 0.53 6.13 -12.05
CA ARG A 7 1.33 5.72 -10.90
C ARG A 7 0.93 4.33 -10.41
N LYS A 8 -0.36 4.04 -10.41
CA LYS A 8 -0.87 2.73 -10.02
C LYS A 8 -0.32 1.64 -10.95
N ASN A 9 -0.31 1.90 -12.26
CA ASN A 9 0.23 0.94 -13.23
C ASN A 9 1.73 0.72 -13.04
N GLU A 10 2.49 1.77 -12.72
CA GLU A 10 3.91 1.64 -12.42
C GLU A 10 4.12 0.73 -11.21
N LEU A 11 3.33 0.90 -10.15
CA LEU A 11 3.43 0.08 -8.95
C LEU A 11 3.08 -1.38 -9.23
N ILE A 12 2.04 -1.61 -10.02
CA ILE A 12 1.66 -2.97 -10.40
C ILE A 12 2.81 -3.64 -11.14
N ASN A 13 3.42 -2.95 -12.09
CA ASN A 13 4.53 -3.50 -12.86
C ASN A 13 5.76 -3.77 -11.99
N GLU A 14 6.02 -2.91 -11.02
CA GLU A 14 7.18 -3.03 -10.16
C GLU A 14 7.05 -4.19 -9.16
N PHE A 15 5.86 -4.40 -8.62
CA PHE A 15 5.65 -5.36 -7.53
C PHE A 15 4.95 -6.65 -7.93
N LYS A 16 4.51 -6.79 -9.16
CA LYS A 16 3.83 -8.02 -9.60
C LYS A 16 4.77 -9.23 -9.48
N THR A 17 4.20 -10.37 -9.17
CA THR A 17 4.95 -11.62 -9.04
C THR A 17 5.02 -12.40 -10.34
N HIS A 18 4.13 -12.09 -11.28
CA HIS A 18 4.14 -12.65 -12.63
C HIS A 18 3.48 -11.65 -13.57
N GLU A 19 3.59 -11.88 -14.86
CA GLU A 19 3.20 -10.88 -15.87
C GLU A 19 1.74 -10.44 -15.79
N ASN A 20 0.85 -11.36 -15.45
CA ASN A 20 -0.59 -11.06 -15.37
C ASN A 20 -1.04 -10.71 -13.95
N ASP A 21 -0.10 -10.50 -13.03
CA ASP A 21 -0.42 -10.25 -11.63
C ASP A 21 -0.82 -8.80 -11.41
N THR A 22 -2.09 -8.58 -11.10
CA THR A 22 -2.60 -7.27 -10.70
C THR A 22 -3.21 -7.28 -9.30
N GLY A 23 -3.24 -8.44 -8.66
CA GLY A 23 -3.94 -8.61 -7.39
C GLY A 23 -3.19 -9.37 -6.30
N SER A 24 -1.89 -9.61 -6.46
CA SER A 24 -1.12 -10.26 -5.40
C SER A 24 -1.06 -9.39 -4.15
N PRO A 25 -0.80 -9.96 -2.97
CA PRO A 25 -0.62 -9.16 -1.76
C PRO A 25 0.46 -8.08 -1.92
N GLU A 26 1.56 -8.39 -2.60
CA GLU A 26 2.62 -7.42 -2.83
C GLU A 26 2.13 -6.19 -3.61
N VAL A 27 1.39 -6.43 -4.68
CA VAL A 27 0.83 -5.34 -5.49
C VAL A 27 -0.15 -4.51 -4.67
N GLN A 28 -1.07 -5.18 -3.96
CA GLN A 28 -2.07 -4.48 -3.15
C GLN A 28 -1.41 -3.63 -2.06
N ILE A 29 -0.41 -4.16 -1.38
CA ILE A 29 0.30 -3.44 -0.33
C ILE A 29 1.04 -2.24 -0.90
N ALA A 30 1.68 -2.39 -2.06
CA ALA A 30 2.39 -1.28 -2.69
C ALA A 30 1.43 -0.15 -3.07
N VAL A 31 0.29 -0.47 -3.68
CA VAL A 31 -0.72 0.52 -4.05
C VAL A 31 -1.28 1.21 -2.81
N LEU A 32 -1.62 0.44 -1.77
CA LEU A 32 -2.11 1.01 -0.51
C LEU A 32 -1.09 1.94 0.13
N THR A 33 0.18 1.58 0.09
CA THR A 33 1.25 2.41 0.64
C THR A 33 1.32 3.76 -0.07
N ALA A 34 1.22 3.77 -1.40
CA ALA A 34 1.23 5.02 -2.16
C ALA A 34 -0.01 5.87 -1.84
N GLU A 35 -1.18 5.25 -1.74
CA GLU A 35 -2.41 5.96 -1.38
C GLU A 35 -2.35 6.52 0.04
N ILE A 36 -1.81 5.76 0.99
CA ILE A 36 -1.63 6.21 2.37
C ILE A 36 -0.71 7.43 2.42
N ASN A 37 0.40 7.39 1.70
CA ASN A 37 1.33 8.52 1.65
C ASN A 37 0.67 9.75 1.04
N SER A 38 -0.13 9.58 0.00
CA SER A 38 -0.87 10.68 -0.64
C SER A 38 -1.87 11.31 0.34
N LEU A 39 -2.61 10.49 1.11
CA LEU A 39 -3.55 11.00 2.10
C LEU A 39 -2.84 11.69 3.27
N ASN A 40 -1.69 11.18 3.70
CA ASN A 40 -0.90 11.83 4.73
C ASN A 40 -0.48 13.23 4.30
N ASP A 41 -0.05 13.39 3.05
CA ASP A 41 0.31 14.70 2.52
C ASP A 41 -0.90 15.63 2.46
N HIS A 42 -2.05 15.10 2.04
CA HIS A 42 -3.30 15.87 2.02
C HIS A 42 -3.66 16.36 3.43
N LEU A 43 -3.55 15.49 4.44
CA LEU A 43 -3.92 15.82 5.81
C LEU A 43 -2.95 16.80 6.49
N ARG A 44 -1.74 16.96 5.98
CA ARG A 44 -0.81 17.98 6.49
C ARG A 44 -1.35 19.38 6.27
N THR A 45 -2.04 19.61 5.15
CA THR A 45 -2.62 20.90 4.81
C THR A 45 -4.10 21.01 5.14
N HIS A 46 -4.80 19.87 5.21
CA HIS A 46 -6.24 19.81 5.48
C HIS A 46 -6.50 19.04 6.77
N LYS A 47 -6.03 19.58 7.89
CA LYS A 47 -6.03 18.89 9.18
C LYS A 47 -7.41 18.57 9.72
N LYS A 48 -8.43 19.29 9.28
CA LYS A 48 -9.82 19.09 9.73
C LYS A 48 -10.63 18.20 8.80
N ASP A 49 -10.01 17.59 7.81
CA ASP A 49 -10.70 16.70 6.90
C ASP A 49 -10.88 15.32 7.56
N HIS A 50 -11.95 15.19 8.34
CA HIS A 50 -12.23 13.97 9.08
C HIS A 50 -12.59 12.79 8.18
N HIS A 51 -13.17 13.08 7.03
CA HIS A 51 -13.53 12.04 6.06
C HIS A 51 -12.27 11.36 5.51
N SER A 52 -11.30 12.14 5.09
CA SER A 52 -10.03 11.61 4.59
C SER A 52 -9.26 10.87 5.67
N ARG A 53 -9.30 11.37 6.91
CA ARG A 53 -8.65 10.70 8.04
C ARG A 53 -9.24 9.32 8.30
N ARG A 54 -10.57 9.20 8.21
CA ARG A 54 -11.24 7.91 8.37
C ARG A 54 -10.82 6.96 7.25
N GLY A 55 -10.77 7.44 6.01
CA GLY A 55 -10.29 6.66 4.87
C GLY A 55 -8.86 6.16 5.06
N LEU A 56 -7.98 7.05 5.57
CA LEU A 56 -6.60 6.69 5.86
C LEU A 56 -6.52 5.54 6.88
N LEU A 57 -7.27 5.63 7.97
CA LEU A 57 -7.27 4.59 8.99
C LEU A 57 -7.74 3.24 8.44
N LYS A 58 -8.73 3.24 7.55
CA LYS A 58 -9.18 2.02 6.89
C LYS A 58 -8.10 1.40 6.01
N MET A 59 -7.37 2.23 5.28
CA MET A 59 -6.28 1.77 4.41
C MET A 59 -5.12 1.21 5.23
N VAL A 60 -4.77 1.86 6.33
CA VAL A 60 -3.71 1.38 7.22
C VAL A 60 -4.08 0.01 7.80
N GLY A 61 -5.33 -0.16 8.24
CA GLY A 61 -5.81 -1.44 8.74
C GLY A 61 -5.77 -2.53 7.68
N LYS A 62 -6.22 -2.21 6.47
CA LYS A 62 -6.19 -3.17 5.37
C LYS A 62 -4.76 -3.57 5.01
N ARG A 63 -3.84 -2.61 4.96
CA ARG A 63 -2.43 -2.90 4.68
C ARG A 63 -1.84 -3.81 5.75
N ARG A 64 -2.14 -3.55 7.02
CA ARG A 64 -1.67 -4.39 8.13
C ARG A 64 -2.15 -5.83 7.98
N ASN A 65 -3.42 -6.02 7.63
CA ASN A 65 -3.98 -7.35 7.44
C ASN A 65 -3.30 -8.08 6.28
N LEU A 66 -3.06 -7.38 5.17
CA LEU A 66 -2.37 -7.96 4.03
C LEU A 66 -0.91 -8.31 4.36
N LEU A 67 -0.23 -7.49 5.12
CA LEU A 67 1.14 -7.77 5.55
C LEU A 67 1.20 -8.99 6.45
N THR A 68 0.25 -9.12 7.39
CA THR A 68 0.17 -10.29 8.26
C THR A 68 -0.09 -11.54 7.45
N TYR A 69 -1.02 -11.47 6.50
CA TYR A 69 -1.33 -12.58 5.61
C TYR A 69 -0.09 -13.03 4.83
N LEU A 70 0.63 -12.08 4.24
CA LEU A 70 1.82 -12.38 3.45
C LEU A 70 2.92 -13.00 4.32
N ARG A 71 3.14 -12.45 5.51
CA ARG A 71 4.14 -12.97 6.44
C ARG A 71 3.86 -14.42 6.81
N ASN A 72 2.59 -14.76 7.05
CA ASN A 72 2.20 -16.11 7.41
C ASN A 72 2.29 -17.09 6.24
N LYS A 73 2.09 -16.56 5.03
CA LYS A 73 2.13 -17.37 3.83
C LYS A 73 3.57 -17.59 3.33
N ASP A 74 4.39 -16.54 3.34
CA ASP A 74 5.75 -16.61 2.82
C ASP A 74 6.59 -15.49 3.45
N VAL A 75 7.33 -15.82 4.49
CA VAL A 75 8.10 -14.83 5.25
C VAL A 75 9.21 -14.18 4.40
N THR A 76 9.76 -14.90 3.43
CA THR A 76 10.81 -14.36 2.56
C THR A 76 10.23 -13.24 1.67
N ARG A 77 9.07 -13.49 1.06
CA ARG A 77 8.38 -12.47 0.27
C ARG A 77 8.02 -11.26 1.12
N TYR A 78 7.57 -11.50 2.35
CA TYR A 78 7.22 -10.44 3.29
C TYR A 78 8.43 -9.55 3.60
N ARG A 79 9.58 -10.14 3.90
CA ARG A 79 10.80 -9.39 4.20
C ARG A 79 11.28 -8.58 3.01
N GLN A 80 11.26 -9.17 1.83
CA GLN A 80 11.67 -8.49 0.60
C GLN A 80 10.76 -7.28 0.33
N LEU A 81 9.47 -7.44 0.52
CA LEU A 81 8.52 -6.36 0.29
C LEU A 81 8.71 -5.21 1.28
N ILE A 82 8.86 -5.52 2.57
CA ILE A 82 9.08 -4.49 3.59
C ILE A 82 10.34 -3.69 3.28
N GLU A 83 11.41 -4.38 2.93
CA GLU A 83 12.67 -3.74 2.59
C GLU A 83 12.50 -2.83 1.37
N LYS A 84 11.84 -3.32 0.33
CA LYS A 84 11.63 -2.58 -0.91
C LYS A 84 10.75 -1.34 -0.71
N LEU A 85 9.75 -1.42 0.16
CA LEU A 85 8.85 -0.31 0.46
C LEU A 85 9.33 0.58 1.60
N GLY A 86 10.38 0.19 2.31
CA GLY A 86 10.88 0.95 3.44
C GLY A 86 9.94 0.93 4.64
N LEU A 87 9.16 -0.11 4.79
CA LEU A 87 8.22 -0.25 5.90
C LEU A 87 8.90 -0.91 7.09
N ARG A 88 8.38 -0.63 8.29
CA ARG A 88 8.91 -1.24 9.51
C ARG A 88 8.19 -2.52 9.89
N ARG A 89 7.16 -2.87 9.23
CA ARG A 89 6.38 -4.09 9.41
C ARG A 89 4.98 -3.90 8.87
#